data_3b26818301763fce2ae417de1dbb2f79
#
_entry.id   3b26818301763fce2ae417de1dbb2f79
#
_cell.length_a   1.000
_cell.length_b   1.000
_cell.length_c   1.000
_cell.angle_alpha   90.00
_cell.angle_beta   90.00
_cell.angle_gamma   90.00
#
_symmetry.space_group_name_H-M   'P 1'
#
loop_
_entity.id
_entity.type
_entity.pdbx_description
1 polymer ?
#
loop_
_entity_poly.entity_id
_entity_poly.type
_entity_poly.pdbx_seq_one_letter_code
_entity_poly.pdbx_strand_id
1 'polypeptide(L)'
;MRFTKEEGHFKTRAQALAEIASVGWHGLERTFSAEDELHWHDFDAVVYMLKGTASAEFEDGTVEHASAGCRIAAPAGVVHRNVGADWHGIIAFPVHPSQLTQPVDKPLASRS
;
A
#
# COMPACT_ATOMS: atom_id res chain seq x y z
N MET A 1 -10.46 3.14 10.85
CA MET A 1 -10.36 3.28 9.39
C MET A 1 -9.46 2.19 8.85
N ARG A 2 -9.81 1.65 7.72
CA ARG A 2 -9.06 0.58 7.07
C ARG A 2 -8.75 0.94 5.63
N PHE A 3 -8.02 0.06 4.96
CA PHE A 3 -7.81 0.18 3.52
C PHE A 3 -9.10 -0.20 2.78
N THR A 4 -9.30 0.39 1.60
CA THR A 4 -10.38 -0.01 0.70
C THR A 4 -9.79 -0.77 -0.48
N LYS A 5 -10.52 -1.78 -0.95
CA LYS A 5 -10.05 -2.70 -1.97
C LYS A 5 -11.02 -2.72 -3.16
N GLU A 6 -10.48 -2.63 -4.37
CA GLU A 6 -11.22 -2.79 -5.60
C GLU A 6 -10.65 -3.99 -6.37
N GLU A 7 -11.36 -5.11 -6.34
CA GLU A 7 -10.93 -6.33 -7.02
C GLU A 7 -11.14 -6.21 -8.54
N GLY A 8 -10.21 -6.80 -9.30
CA GLY A 8 -10.32 -6.79 -10.76
C GLY A 8 -10.24 -5.40 -11.37
N HIS A 9 -9.61 -4.45 -10.69
CA HIS A 9 -9.55 -3.06 -11.12
C HIS A 9 -8.69 -2.88 -12.38
N PHE A 10 -7.67 -3.70 -12.57
CA PHE A 10 -6.80 -3.64 -13.73
C PHE A 10 -6.33 -5.05 -14.12
N LYS A 11 -5.81 -5.21 -15.34
CA LYS A 11 -5.36 -6.52 -15.84
C LYS A 11 -3.86 -6.56 -16.11
N THR A 12 -3.24 -5.42 -16.43
CA THR A 12 -1.83 -5.40 -16.82
C THR A 12 -1.08 -4.31 -16.05
N ARG A 13 0.24 -4.51 -15.92
CA ARG A 13 1.14 -3.51 -15.35
C ARG A 13 1.04 -2.18 -16.10
N ALA A 14 0.94 -2.24 -17.42
CA ALA A 14 0.82 -1.03 -18.25
C ALA A 14 -0.44 -0.23 -17.91
N GLN A 15 -1.56 -0.90 -17.67
CA GLN A 15 -2.80 -0.22 -17.25
C GLN A 15 -2.63 0.49 -15.92
N ALA A 16 -2.00 -0.17 -14.94
CA ALA A 16 -1.75 0.42 -13.63
C ALA A 16 -0.86 1.67 -13.75
N LEU A 17 0.23 1.57 -14.50
CA LEU A 17 1.14 2.71 -14.72
C LEU A 17 0.45 3.87 -15.43
N ALA A 18 -0.38 3.59 -16.42
CA ALA A 18 -1.12 4.62 -17.14
C ALA A 18 -2.11 5.34 -16.23
N GLU A 19 -2.81 4.61 -15.37
CA GLU A 19 -3.74 5.21 -14.42
C GLU A 19 -3.01 6.11 -13.41
N ILE A 20 -1.90 5.65 -12.86
CA ILE A 20 -1.07 6.43 -11.93
C ILE A 20 -0.64 7.73 -12.58
N ALA A 21 -0.14 7.66 -13.81
CA ALA A 21 0.29 8.84 -14.56
C ALA A 21 -0.87 9.80 -14.85
N SER A 22 -2.06 9.26 -15.16
CA SER A 22 -3.22 10.06 -15.53
C SER A 22 -3.71 10.96 -14.40
N VAL A 23 -3.48 10.58 -13.15
CA VAL A 23 -3.85 11.40 -11.98
C VAL A 23 -2.68 12.20 -11.42
N GLY A 24 -1.51 12.15 -12.08
CA GLY A 24 -0.34 12.92 -11.67
C GLY A 24 0.37 12.38 -10.42
N TRP A 25 0.12 11.13 -10.06
CA TRP A 25 0.78 10.50 -8.92
C TRP A 25 2.11 9.84 -9.35
N HIS A 26 2.90 9.43 -8.37
CA HIS A 26 4.22 8.85 -8.59
C HIS A 26 4.23 7.39 -8.12
N GLY A 27 4.57 6.47 -9.01
CA GLY A 27 4.58 5.04 -8.72
C GLY A 27 5.97 4.51 -8.43
N LEU A 28 6.04 3.55 -7.49
CA LEU A 28 7.27 2.84 -7.15
C LEU A 28 6.94 1.35 -7.11
N GLU A 29 7.52 0.59 -8.04
CA GLU A 29 7.32 -0.85 -8.10
C GLU A 29 8.35 -1.56 -7.24
N ARG A 30 7.89 -2.49 -6.38
CA ARG A 30 8.78 -3.24 -5.50
C ARG A 30 8.11 -4.51 -4.98
N THR A 31 8.93 -5.38 -4.39
CA THR A 31 8.47 -6.54 -3.63
C THR A 31 8.37 -6.16 -2.17
N PHE A 32 7.25 -6.53 -1.55
CA PHE A 32 6.97 -6.25 -0.15
C PHE A 32 7.01 -7.56 0.64
N SER A 33 7.55 -7.50 1.85
CA SER A 33 7.68 -8.66 2.73
C SER A 33 6.94 -8.42 4.04
N ALA A 34 6.74 -9.50 4.81
CA ALA A 34 6.12 -9.42 6.12
C ALA A 34 6.92 -8.49 7.05
N GLU A 35 6.20 -7.78 7.91
CA GLU A 35 6.75 -6.82 8.84
C GLU A 35 6.43 -7.22 10.27
N ASP A 36 7.40 -7.00 11.18
CA ASP A 36 7.25 -7.42 12.57
C ASP A 36 6.36 -6.47 13.38
N GLU A 37 6.39 -5.18 13.04
CA GLU A 37 5.74 -4.15 13.84
C GLU A 37 4.63 -3.42 13.08
N LEU A 38 3.55 -3.12 13.81
CA LEU A 38 2.52 -2.21 13.32
C LEU A 38 3.13 -0.81 13.13
N HIS A 39 2.73 -0.14 12.05
CA HIS A 39 3.21 1.19 11.70
C HIS A 39 2.12 1.97 10.97
N TRP A 40 2.37 3.25 10.71
CA TRP A 40 1.47 4.10 9.96
C TRP A 40 2.28 5.08 9.09
N HIS A 41 1.61 5.67 8.12
CA HIS A 41 2.20 6.66 7.21
C HIS A 41 1.43 7.96 7.31
N ASP A 42 2.11 9.09 7.10
CA ASP A 42 1.46 10.40 7.11
C ASP A 42 1.07 10.88 5.71
N PHE A 43 0.97 9.96 4.77
CA PHE A 43 0.57 10.23 3.39
C PHE A 43 -0.45 9.20 2.92
N ASP A 44 -1.27 9.59 1.93
CA ASP A 44 -2.16 8.65 1.25
C ASP A 44 -1.36 7.86 0.22
N ALA A 45 -1.68 6.59 0.08
CA ALA A 45 -1.06 5.72 -0.90
C ALA A 45 -2.10 4.86 -1.58
N VAL A 46 -1.80 4.42 -2.79
CA VAL A 46 -2.61 3.46 -3.53
C VAL A 46 -1.68 2.35 -4.02
N VAL A 47 -2.06 1.11 -3.79
CA VAL A 47 -1.26 -0.05 -4.21
C VAL A 47 -1.98 -0.77 -5.34
N TYR A 48 -1.23 -1.10 -6.39
CA TYR A 48 -1.70 -1.91 -7.51
C TYR A 48 -1.01 -3.27 -7.41
N MET A 49 -1.78 -4.31 -7.09
CA MET A 49 -1.26 -5.65 -6.88
C MET A 49 -0.92 -6.32 -8.20
N LEU A 50 0.36 -6.66 -8.42
CA LEU A 50 0.82 -7.31 -9.65
C LEU A 50 0.98 -8.82 -9.49
N LYS A 51 1.47 -9.30 -8.35
CA LYS A 51 1.75 -10.72 -8.14
C LYS A 51 1.66 -11.08 -6.67
N GLY A 52 1.12 -12.26 -6.38
CA GLY A 52 0.98 -12.77 -5.02
C GLY A 52 -0.28 -12.25 -4.34
N THR A 53 -0.33 -12.43 -3.04
CA THR A 53 -1.45 -11.98 -2.21
C THR A 53 -0.89 -11.12 -1.07
N ALA A 54 -1.31 -9.88 -1.02
CA ALA A 54 -0.99 -9.00 0.11
C ALA A 54 -1.94 -9.33 1.26
N SER A 55 -1.38 -9.41 2.47
CA SER A 55 -2.18 -9.58 3.68
C SER A 55 -1.78 -8.46 4.64
N ALA A 56 -2.74 -7.67 5.08
CA ALA A 56 -2.52 -6.56 6.00
C ALA A 56 -3.24 -6.82 7.32
N GLU A 57 -2.49 -6.77 8.41
CA GLU A 57 -3.05 -6.83 9.76
C GLU A 57 -3.22 -5.41 10.28
N PHE A 58 -4.38 -5.13 10.86
CA PHE A 58 -4.71 -3.82 11.41
C PHE A 58 -4.61 -3.82 12.93
N GLU A 59 -4.71 -2.63 13.52
CA GLU A 59 -4.53 -2.41 14.95
C GLU A 59 -5.47 -3.26 15.81
N ASP A 60 -6.68 -3.55 15.33
CA ASP A 60 -7.67 -4.37 16.04
C ASP A 60 -7.45 -5.89 15.86
N GLY A 61 -6.39 -6.28 15.18
CA GLY A 61 -6.05 -7.68 14.92
C GLY A 61 -6.73 -8.29 13.71
N THR A 62 -7.59 -7.56 13.01
CA THR A 62 -8.19 -8.08 11.78
C THR A 62 -7.18 -8.10 10.65
N VAL A 63 -7.35 -9.05 9.72
CA VAL A 63 -6.47 -9.24 8.56
C VAL A 63 -7.31 -9.17 7.30
N GLU A 64 -6.85 -8.38 6.31
CA GLU A 64 -7.48 -8.30 5.00
C GLU A 64 -6.51 -8.74 3.93
N HIS A 65 -7.02 -9.30 2.85
CA HIS A 65 -6.22 -9.87 1.76
C HIS A 65 -6.56 -9.24 0.42
N ALA A 66 -5.57 -9.12 -0.45
CA ALA A 66 -5.76 -8.63 -1.81
C ALA A 66 -4.83 -9.35 -2.77
N SER A 67 -5.36 -9.83 -3.87
CA SER A 67 -4.61 -10.58 -4.89
C SER A 67 -4.31 -9.72 -6.12
N ALA A 68 -3.59 -10.31 -7.08
CA ALA A 68 -3.23 -9.61 -8.32
C ALA A 68 -4.48 -9.05 -9.02
N GLY A 69 -4.36 -7.83 -9.54
CA GLY A 69 -5.46 -7.10 -10.18
C GLY A 69 -6.23 -6.20 -9.22
N CYS A 70 -5.99 -6.29 -7.92
CA CYS A 70 -6.62 -5.39 -6.93
C CYS A 70 -5.93 -4.03 -6.87
N ARG A 71 -6.73 -3.01 -6.67
CA ARG A 71 -6.27 -1.66 -6.30
C ARG A 71 -6.65 -1.43 -4.84
N ILE A 72 -5.68 -1.05 -4.03
CA ILE A 72 -5.89 -0.84 -2.60
C ILE A 72 -5.65 0.63 -2.28
N ALA A 73 -6.64 1.32 -1.74
CA ALA A 73 -6.46 2.67 -1.25
C ALA A 73 -6.09 2.59 0.24
N ALA A 74 -4.94 3.17 0.58
CA ALA A 74 -4.37 3.15 1.93
C ALA A 74 -4.25 4.59 2.45
N PRO A 75 -5.31 5.11 3.13
CA PRO A 75 -5.29 6.47 3.63
C PRO A 75 -4.22 6.69 4.70
N ALA A 76 -3.75 7.93 4.82
CA ALA A 76 -2.81 8.32 5.87
C ALA A 76 -3.35 7.98 7.26
N GLY A 77 -2.46 7.59 8.16
CA GLY A 77 -2.78 7.38 9.57
C GLY A 77 -3.34 6.00 9.92
N VAL A 78 -3.58 5.13 8.94
CA VAL A 78 -4.07 3.77 9.21
C VAL A 78 -2.94 2.90 9.73
N VAL A 79 -3.09 2.38 10.95
CA VAL A 79 -2.10 1.50 11.58
C VAL A 79 -2.24 0.10 10.99
N HIS A 80 -1.15 -0.44 10.48
CA HIS A 80 -1.14 -1.75 9.80
C HIS A 80 0.26 -2.34 9.77
N ARG A 81 0.35 -3.60 9.34
CA ARG A 81 1.61 -4.24 8.94
C ARG A 81 1.31 -5.32 7.90
N ASN A 82 2.29 -5.59 7.03
CA ASN A 82 2.20 -6.71 6.12
C ASN A 82 2.48 -8.01 6.88
N VAL A 83 1.64 -9.02 6.64
CA VAL A 83 1.83 -10.37 7.20
C VAL A 83 1.75 -11.38 6.05
N GLY A 84 2.23 -12.60 6.29
CA GLY A 84 2.17 -13.67 5.28
C GLY A 84 3.30 -13.61 4.25
N ALA A 85 3.05 -14.18 3.07
CA ALA A 85 4.07 -14.31 2.03
C ALA A 85 4.36 -12.97 1.33
N ASP A 86 5.52 -12.89 0.67
CA ASP A 86 5.91 -11.74 -0.13
C ASP A 86 4.93 -11.53 -1.29
N TRP A 87 4.76 -10.27 -1.68
CA TRP A 87 3.97 -9.91 -2.84
C TRP A 87 4.65 -8.77 -3.61
N HIS A 88 4.27 -8.62 -4.88
CA HIS A 88 4.87 -7.61 -5.76
C HIS A 88 3.78 -6.68 -6.28
N GLY A 89 4.05 -5.39 -6.25
CA GLY A 89 3.09 -4.39 -6.69
C GLY A 89 3.71 -3.03 -6.92
N ILE A 90 2.87 -2.08 -7.32
CA ILE A 90 3.26 -0.68 -7.49
C ILE A 90 2.54 0.12 -6.40
N ILE A 91 3.32 0.82 -5.58
CA ILE A 91 2.75 1.76 -4.63
C ILE A 91 2.83 3.17 -5.22
N ALA A 92 1.72 3.89 -5.21
CA ALA A 92 1.62 5.23 -5.78
C ALA A 92 1.37 6.26 -4.70
N PHE A 93 1.99 7.44 -4.86
CA PHE A 93 1.93 8.55 -3.92
C PHE A 93 1.52 9.83 -4.63
N PRO A 94 0.80 10.76 -3.96
CA PRO A 94 0.46 12.06 -4.56
C PRO A 94 1.65 13.00 -4.71
N VAL A 95 2.77 12.71 -4.02
CA VAL A 95 4.01 13.48 -4.11
C VAL A 95 5.15 12.57 -4.55
N HIS A 96 6.25 13.15 -5.04
CA HIS A 96 7.44 12.37 -5.39
C HIS A 96 7.96 11.63 -4.15
N PRO A 97 8.40 10.35 -4.29
CA PRO A 97 8.89 9.57 -3.14
C PRO A 97 9.97 10.27 -2.31
N SER A 98 10.81 11.11 -2.92
CA SER A 98 11.84 11.87 -2.21
C SER A 98 11.27 12.92 -1.23
N GLN A 99 9.99 13.25 -1.36
CA GLN A 99 9.31 14.22 -0.50
C GLN A 99 8.55 13.57 0.66
N LEU A 100 8.59 12.25 0.77
CA LEU A 100 7.95 11.54 1.88
C LEU A 100 8.69 11.83 3.19
N THR A 101 7.92 12.07 4.24
CA THR A 101 8.46 12.34 5.57
C THR A 101 9.13 11.08 6.13
N GLN A 102 10.35 11.25 6.63
CA GLN A 102 11.13 10.14 7.18
C GLN A 102 10.99 10.06 8.70
N PRO A 103 10.95 8.85 9.28
CA PRO A 103 10.89 7.57 8.56
C PRO A 103 9.54 7.38 7.88
N VAL A 104 9.53 6.72 6.73
CA VAL A 104 8.29 6.45 5.98
C VAL A 104 7.35 5.58 6.81
N ASP A 105 7.87 4.51 7.39
CA ASP A 105 7.13 3.66 8.33
C ASP A 105 7.28 4.25 9.73
N LYS A 106 6.20 4.85 10.24
CA LYS A 106 6.24 5.50 11.55
C LYS A 106 5.80 4.52 12.63
N PRO A 107 6.54 4.43 13.75
CA PRO A 107 6.18 3.51 14.83
C PRO A 107 4.86 3.90 15.48
N LEU A 108 4.13 2.90 15.98
CA LEU A 108 2.86 3.11 16.66
C LEU A 108 2.97 4.12 17.79
N ALA A 109 4.07 4.08 18.55
CA ALA A 109 4.29 4.98 19.68
C ALA A 109 4.39 6.45 19.29
N SER A 110 4.67 6.79 18.04
CA SER A 110 4.73 8.18 17.58
C SER A 110 3.38 8.74 17.16
N ARG A 111 2.33 7.92 17.19
CA ARG A 111 0.96 8.33 16.87
C ARG A 111 0.34 8.99 18.09
N SER A 112 -0.07 10.20 17.95
CA SER A 112 -0.68 10.95 19.03
C SER A 112 -2.03 11.54 18.61
#